data_64eee486e5f87f85e2b70cacc8f863ac
#
_entry.id   64eee486e5f87f85e2b70cacc8f863ac
#
_cell.length_a   1.000
_cell.length_b   1.000
_cell.length_c   1.000
_cell.angle_alpha   90.00
_cell.angle_beta   90.00
_cell.angle_gamma   90.00
#
_symmetry.space_group_name_H-M   'P 1'
#
loop_
_entity.id
_entity.type
_entity.pdbx_description
1 polymer ?
#
loop_
_entity_poly.entity_id
_entity_poly.type
_entity_poly.pdbx_seq_one_letter_code
_entity_poly.pdbx_strand_id
1 'polypeptide(L)'
;MNPKRILLVCTGNSCRSVMAQGLMQHMLQQAGLDAVTVESSGTFAIAGMTPTRETQRVLWEAGIDCSHHRARSLTPEMIAGADLILVMEQSHLPEVLHRAPDAKGKTHLLKTYGLAAGEPVTNPNIPDPIGKPMEVYEVCFMEIREAVERVVRSLGVASE
;
A
#
# COMPACT_ATOMS: atom_id res chain seq x y z
N MET A 1 8.05 18.59 0.88
CA MET A 1 6.74 18.69 0.20
C MET A 1 5.93 17.42 0.42
N ASN A 2 4.64 17.58 0.66
CA ASN A 2 3.76 16.41 0.81
C ASN A 2 3.54 15.72 -0.52
N PRO A 3 3.57 14.38 -0.56
CA PRO A 3 3.23 13.66 -1.77
C PRO A 3 1.75 13.86 -2.11
N LYS A 4 1.47 14.01 -3.41
CA LYS A 4 0.12 14.16 -3.94
C LYS A 4 -0.38 12.88 -4.59
N ARG A 5 0.54 12.02 -5.05
CA ARG A 5 0.22 10.76 -5.70
C ARG A 5 1.02 9.64 -5.04
N ILE A 6 0.32 8.74 -4.39
CA ILE A 6 0.92 7.62 -3.66
C ILE A 6 0.61 6.33 -4.40
N LEU A 7 1.63 5.52 -4.66
CA LEU A 7 1.51 4.21 -5.29
C LEU A 7 1.85 3.12 -4.29
N LEU A 8 0.95 2.18 -4.11
CA LEU A 8 1.11 1.05 -3.20
C LEU A 8 1.39 -0.21 -4.02
N VAL A 9 2.47 -0.92 -3.70
CA VAL A 9 2.94 -2.05 -4.51
C VAL A 9 3.08 -3.32 -3.67
N CYS A 10 2.49 -4.39 -4.16
CA CYS A 10 2.73 -5.74 -3.64
C CYS A 10 3.03 -6.68 -4.82
N THR A 11 2.87 -7.98 -4.65
CA THR A 11 3.15 -8.94 -5.72
C THR A 11 1.96 -9.05 -6.69
N GLY A 12 0.82 -9.53 -6.21
CA GLY A 12 -0.32 -9.85 -7.07
C GLY A 12 -1.36 -8.76 -7.25
N ASN A 13 -1.29 -7.68 -6.46
CA ASN A 13 -2.28 -6.60 -6.46
C ASN A 13 -3.71 -7.11 -6.22
N SER A 14 -3.84 -8.09 -5.36
CA SER A 14 -5.13 -8.69 -5.01
C SER A 14 -5.39 -8.79 -3.51
N CYS A 15 -4.38 -8.55 -2.68
CA CYS A 15 -4.51 -8.61 -1.22
C CYS A 15 -3.91 -7.37 -0.55
N ARG A 16 -2.60 -7.35 -0.30
CA ARG A 16 -1.94 -6.34 0.53
C ARG A 16 -2.08 -4.92 -0.01
N SER A 17 -1.76 -4.69 -1.27
CA SER A 17 -1.85 -3.34 -1.84
C SER A 17 -3.30 -2.88 -1.98
N VAL A 18 -4.24 -3.81 -2.13
CA VAL A 18 -5.68 -3.49 -2.15
C VAL A 18 -6.14 -3.04 -0.77
N MET A 19 -5.73 -3.76 0.29
CA MET A 19 -6.04 -3.36 1.67
C MET A 19 -5.48 -1.98 1.97
N ALA A 20 -4.21 -1.75 1.62
CA ALA A 20 -3.54 -0.49 1.87
C ALA A 20 -4.20 0.65 1.09
N GLN A 21 -4.55 0.43 -0.17
CA GLN A 21 -5.22 1.45 -0.99
C GLN A 21 -6.58 1.82 -0.40
N GLY A 22 -7.39 0.83 -0.09
CA GLY A 22 -8.73 1.07 0.47
C GLY A 22 -8.68 1.81 1.79
N LEU A 23 -7.81 1.38 2.70
CA LEU A 23 -7.63 2.03 3.99
C LEU A 23 -7.10 3.46 3.85
N MET A 24 -6.09 3.65 3.01
CA MET A 24 -5.47 4.97 2.84
C MET A 24 -6.46 5.96 2.23
N GLN A 25 -7.18 5.58 1.19
CA GLN A 25 -8.21 6.42 0.58
C GLN A 25 -9.27 6.81 1.60
N HIS A 26 -9.73 5.86 2.39
CA HIS A 26 -10.74 6.08 3.42
C HIS A 26 -10.25 7.05 4.49
N MET A 27 -9.04 6.84 5.01
CA MET A 27 -8.46 7.68 6.05
C MET A 27 -8.12 9.09 5.55
N LEU A 28 -7.64 9.20 4.32
CA LEU A 28 -7.37 10.51 3.70
C LEU A 28 -8.64 11.32 3.56
N GLN A 29 -9.73 10.68 3.14
CA GLN A 29 -11.02 11.33 3.00
C GLN A 29 -11.51 11.82 4.37
N GLN A 30 -11.42 10.98 5.40
CA GLN A 30 -11.82 11.36 6.76
C GLN A 30 -10.97 12.49 7.32
N ALA A 31 -9.72 12.59 6.92
CA ALA A 31 -8.81 13.64 7.39
C ALA A 31 -8.90 14.94 6.56
N GLY A 32 -9.77 14.99 5.56
CA GLY A 32 -9.89 16.14 4.67
C GLY A 32 -8.74 16.30 3.71
N LEU A 33 -8.03 15.22 3.42
CA LEU A 33 -6.87 15.20 2.52
C LEU A 33 -7.19 14.55 1.18
N ASP A 34 -8.37 14.81 0.64
CA ASP A 34 -8.88 14.18 -0.58
C ASP A 34 -8.11 14.58 -1.84
N ALA A 35 -7.27 15.61 -1.78
CA ALA A 35 -6.41 15.99 -2.89
C ALA A 35 -5.26 14.99 -3.12
N VAL A 36 -4.98 14.14 -2.14
CA VAL A 36 -3.99 13.08 -2.27
C VAL A 36 -4.63 11.89 -2.97
N THR A 37 -4.07 11.47 -4.11
CA THR A 37 -4.56 10.31 -4.84
C THR A 37 -3.74 9.08 -4.49
N VAL A 38 -4.42 7.93 -4.43
CA VAL A 38 -3.80 6.65 -4.07
C VAL A 38 -4.12 5.62 -5.14
N GLU A 39 -3.08 4.96 -5.63
CA GLU A 39 -3.20 3.89 -6.61
C GLU A 39 -2.44 2.66 -6.12
N SER A 40 -2.68 1.52 -6.72
CA SER A 40 -1.97 0.28 -6.39
C SER A 40 -1.65 -0.52 -7.64
N SER A 41 -0.63 -1.37 -7.53
CA SER A 41 -0.22 -2.27 -8.60
C SER A 41 0.58 -3.44 -8.03
N GLY A 42 0.92 -4.39 -8.88
CA GLY A 42 1.69 -5.57 -8.47
C GLY A 42 2.91 -5.79 -9.36
N THR A 43 3.98 -6.25 -8.73
CA THR A 43 5.21 -6.59 -9.46
C THR A 43 5.03 -7.83 -10.34
N PHE A 44 4.04 -8.66 -10.00
CA PHE A 44 3.74 -9.89 -10.72
C PHE A 44 2.23 -10.14 -10.72
N ALA A 45 1.48 -9.13 -11.19
CA ALA A 45 0.01 -9.19 -11.17
C ALA A 45 -0.54 -9.85 -12.43
N ILE A 46 -1.66 -10.56 -12.24
CA ILE A 46 -2.46 -11.04 -13.36
C ILE A 46 -3.51 -9.97 -13.63
N ALA A 47 -3.38 -9.26 -14.74
CA ALA A 47 -4.24 -8.13 -15.08
C ALA A 47 -5.73 -8.54 -15.06
N GLY A 48 -6.55 -7.73 -14.39
CA GLY A 48 -7.98 -7.94 -14.32
C GLY A 48 -8.46 -8.82 -13.18
N MET A 49 -7.54 -9.42 -12.40
CA MET A 49 -7.94 -10.23 -11.24
C MET A 49 -8.70 -9.40 -10.22
N THR A 50 -9.77 -9.96 -9.67
CA THR A 50 -10.52 -9.36 -8.58
C THR A 50 -9.75 -9.54 -7.26
N PRO A 51 -10.02 -8.70 -6.24
CA PRO A 51 -9.46 -8.95 -4.90
C PRO A 51 -9.91 -10.30 -4.38
N THR A 52 -9.09 -10.93 -3.55
CA THR A 52 -9.49 -12.20 -2.92
C THR A 52 -10.73 -11.96 -2.05
N ARG A 53 -11.51 -13.01 -1.81
CA ARG A 53 -12.70 -12.95 -0.97
C ARG A 53 -12.36 -12.45 0.43
N GLU A 54 -11.25 -12.93 0.99
CA GLU A 54 -10.80 -12.57 2.32
C GLU A 54 -10.44 -11.08 2.38
N THR A 55 -9.77 -10.56 1.34
CA THR A 55 -9.47 -9.13 1.24
C THR A 55 -10.75 -8.29 1.20
N GLN A 56 -11.71 -8.70 0.38
CA GLN A 56 -12.98 -8.01 0.29
C GLN A 56 -13.69 -7.99 1.64
N ARG A 57 -13.65 -9.11 2.36
CA ARG A 57 -14.30 -9.24 3.66
C ARG A 57 -13.70 -8.33 4.73
N VAL A 58 -12.37 -8.31 4.88
CA VAL A 58 -11.75 -7.46 5.91
C VAL A 58 -11.98 -5.98 5.63
N LEU A 59 -11.97 -5.58 4.35
CA LEU A 59 -12.25 -4.19 4.00
C LEU A 59 -13.73 -3.85 4.18
N TRP A 60 -14.62 -4.74 3.80
CA TRP A 60 -16.05 -4.55 3.96
C TRP A 60 -16.43 -4.37 5.44
N GLU A 61 -15.85 -5.17 6.32
CA GLU A 61 -16.06 -5.07 7.76
C GLU A 61 -15.56 -3.73 8.32
N ALA A 62 -14.62 -3.09 7.64
CA ALA A 62 -14.12 -1.76 7.97
C ALA A 62 -14.89 -0.63 7.26
N GLY A 63 -15.98 -0.97 6.55
CA GLY A 63 -16.81 0.00 5.84
C GLY A 63 -16.27 0.38 4.47
N ILE A 64 -15.39 -0.43 3.88
CA ILE A 64 -14.76 -0.14 2.59
C ILE A 64 -15.12 -1.20 1.56
N ASP A 65 -15.67 -0.77 0.43
CA ASP A 65 -15.99 -1.66 -0.69
C ASP A 65 -14.88 -1.61 -1.73
N CYS A 66 -14.18 -2.73 -1.92
CA CYS A 66 -13.14 -2.84 -2.93
C CYS A 66 -13.54 -3.78 -4.09
N SER A 67 -14.81 -4.12 -4.21
CA SER A 67 -15.30 -5.09 -5.21
C SER A 67 -15.01 -4.68 -6.65
N HIS A 68 -14.89 -3.39 -6.91
CA HIS A 68 -14.61 -2.84 -8.24
C HIS A 68 -13.12 -2.89 -8.62
N HIS A 69 -12.25 -3.16 -7.66
CA HIS A 69 -10.81 -3.19 -7.92
C HIS A 69 -10.45 -4.32 -8.89
N ARG A 70 -9.52 -4.02 -9.81
CA ARG A 70 -8.93 -5.01 -10.71
C ARG A 70 -7.42 -4.88 -10.66
N ALA A 71 -6.75 -6.03 -10.54
CA ALA A 71 -5.29 -6.08 -10.46
C ALA A 71 -4.66 -5.54 -11.74
N ARG A 72 -3.54 -4.84 -11.58
CA ARG A 72 -2.76 -4.33 -12.70
C ARG A 72 -1.27 -4.43 -12.43
N SER A 73 -0.51 -4.63 -13.49
CA SER A 73 0.93 -4.76 -13.41
C SER A 73 1.60 -3.41 -13.22
N LEU A 74 2.65 -3.40 -12.41
CA LEU A 74 3.48 -2.22 -12.19
C LEU A 74 4.19 -1.84 -13.50
N THR A 75 4.07 -0.58 -13.90
CA THR A 75 4.72 -0.04 -15.11
C THR A 75 5.65 1.11 -14.76
N PRO A 76 6.66 1.39 -15.63
CA PRO A 76 7.51 2.57 -15.46
C PRO A 76 6.72 3.87 -15.38
N GLU A 77 5.63 3.98 -16.13
CA GLU A 77 4.77 5.17 -16.15
C GLU A 77 4.10 5.41 -14.81
N MET A 78 3.62 4.34 -14.15
CA MET A 78 3.05 4.43 -12.80
C MET A 78 4.09 4.92 -11.79
N ILE A 79 5.30 4.41 -11.92
CA ILE A 79 6.41 4.79 -11.03
C ILE A 79 6.77 6.27 -11.25
N ALA A 80 6.89 6.67 -12.50
CA ALA A 80 7.24 8.06 -12.84
C ALA A 80 6.19 9.05 -12.32
N GLY A 81 4.92 8.67 -12.37
CA GLY A 81 3.82 9.53 -11.95
C GLY A 81 3.60 9.61 -10.45
N ALA A 82 4.22 8.74 -9.68
CA ALA A 82 4.05 8.72 -8.23
C ALA A 82 5.04 9.66 -7.54
N ASP A 83 4.59 10.33 -6.49
CA ASP A 83 5.47 11.14 -5.63
C ASP A 83 6.06 10.30 -4.49
N LEU A 84 5.33 9.27 -4.07
CA LEU A 84 5.74 8.35 -3.01
C LEU A 84 5.30 6.94 -3.40
N ILE A 85 6.22 5.98 -3.29
CA ILE A 85 5.93 4.57 -3.57
C ILE A 85 6.18 3.78 -2.30
N LEU A 86 5.17 3.04 -1.87
CA LEU A 86 5.23 2.23 -0.65
C LEU A 86 5.04 0.77 -1.01
N VAL A 87 6.05 -0.03 -0.73
CA VAL A 87 6.04 -1.46 -1.05
C VAL A 87 5.86 -2.30 0.20
N MET A 88 5.36 -3.53 0.04
CA MET A 88 4.98 -4.39 1.15
C MET A 88 6.14 -5.22 1.70
N GLU A 89 7.12 -5.55 0.85
CA GLU A 89 8.26 -6.38 1.22
C GLU A 89 9.55 -5.84 0.60
N GLN A 90 10.67 -6.17 1.25
CA GLN A 90 11.98 -5.80 0.75
C GLN A 90 12.22 -6.33 -0.67
N SER A 91 11.65 -7.50 -1.01
CA SER A 91 11.75 -8.07 -2.36
C SER A 91 11.10 -7.21 -3.45
N HIS A 92 10.19 -6.32 -3.10
CA HIS A 92 9.55 -5.43 -4.05
C HIS A 92 10.44 -4.24 -4.44
N LEU A 93 11.40 -3.87 -3.58
CA LEU A 93 12.30 -2.73 -3.85
C LEU A 93 13.09 -2.90 -5.15
N PRO A 94 13.84 -4.00 -5.36
CA PRO A 94 14.56 -4.16 -6.62
C PRO A 94 13.63 -4.25 -7.84
N GLU A 95 12.41 -4.74 -7.66
CA GLU A 95 11.43 -4.81 -8.75
C GLU A 95 11.00 -3.42 -9.22
N VAL A 96 10.82 -2.49 -8.30
CA VAL A 96 10.53 -1.09 -8.65
C VAL A 96 11.75 -0.44 -9.31
N LEU A 97 12.91 -0.60 -8.69
CA LEU A 97 14.14 0.06 -9.15
C LEU A 97 14.66 -0.50 -10.47
N HIS A 98 14.37 -1.78 -10.75
CA HIS A 98 14.69 -2.37 -12.05
C HIS A 98 13.89 -1.69 -13.18
N ARG A 99 12.63 -1.37 -12.91
CA ARG A 99 11.76 -0.68 -13.87
C ARG A 99 12.06 0.82 -13.98
N ALA A 100 12.53 1.42 -12.88
CA ALA A 100 12.81 2.86 -12.82
C ALA A 100 13.92 3.12 -11.78
N PRO A 101 15.20 3.06 -12.18
CA PRO A 101 16.33 3.21 -11.24
C PRO A 101 16.34 4.53 -10.48
N ASP A 102 15.80 5.60 -11.07
CA ASP A 102 15.74 6.92 -10.44
C ASP A 102 14.65 7.06 -9.37
N ALA A 103 13.84 6.02 -9.16
CA ALA A 103 12.81 6.04 -8.14
C ALA A 103 13.30 5.74 -6.72
N LYS A 104 14.60 5.51 -6.52
CA LYS A 104 15.16 5.11 -5.24
C LYS A 104 14.82 6.09 -4.11
N GLY A 105 14.86 7.39 -4.38
CA GLY A 105 14.60 8.41 -3.35
C GLY A 105 13.15 8.52 -2.91
N LYS A 106 12.22 7.91 -3.63
CA LYS A 106 10.79 7.98 -3.32
C LYS A 106 10.15 6.62 -3.04
N THR A 107 10.93 5.55 -2.98
CA THR A 107 10.43 4.18 -2.77
C THR A 107 10.84 3.69 -1.38
N HIS A 108 9.85 3.32 -0.56
CA HIS A 108 10.06 2.92 0.82
C HIS A 108 9.17 1.73 1.18
N LEU A 109 9.54 1.03 2.25
CA LEU A 109 8.69 -0.02 2.82
C LEU A 109 7.54 0.64 3.58
N LEU A 110 6.31 0.20 3.33
CA LEU A 110 5.14 0.72 4.03
C LEU A 110 5.28 0.59 5.55
N LYS A 111 5.76 -0.56 6.00
CA LYS A 111 5.81 -0.88 7.43
C LYS A 111 6.79 -0.02 8.22
N THR A 112 7.81 0.53 7.57
CA THR A 112 8.84 1.33 8.24
C THR A 112 8.77 2.82 7.91
N TYR A 113 8.05 3.19 6.87
CA TYR A 113 7.96 4.59 6.46
C TYR A 113 7.32 5.46 7.55
N GLY A 114 7.98 6.54 7.89
CA GLY A 114 7.50 7.46 8.91
C GLY A 114 7.78 7.05 10.35
N LEU A 115 8.49 5.94 10.57
CA LEU A 115 8.95 5.59 11.91
C LEU A 115 10.08 6.52 12.34
N ALA A 116 10.12 6.83 13.63
CA ALA A 116 11.21 7.62 14.19
C ALA A 116 12.52 6.84 14.13
N ALA A 117 13.63 7.54 14.01
CA ALA A 117 14.94 6.92 14.00
C ALA A 117 15.16 6.12 15.30
N GLY A 118 15.56 4.86 15.15
CA GLY A 118 15.79 3.97 16.29
C GLY A 118 14.58 3.22 16.78
N GLU A 119 13.37 3.42 16.20
CA GLU A 119 12.21 2.61 16.55
C GLU A 119 12.46 1.16 16.12
N PRO A 120 12.26 0.18 17.02
CA PRO A 120 12.50 -1.21 16.66
C PRO A 120 11.43 -1.74 15.70
N VAL A 121 11.88 -2.47 14.68
CA VAL A 121 10.98 -3.16 13.74
C VAL A 121 11.39 -4.62 13.72
N THR A 122 10.52 -5.49 14.21
CA THR A 122 10.79 -6.93 14.28
C THR A 122 10.87 -7.53 12.88
N ASN A 123 9.93 -7.17 12.01
CA ASN A 123 9.90 -7.62 10.63
C ASN A 123 9.46 -6.45 9.75
N PRO A 124 10.35 -5.96 8.87
CA PRO A 124 9.99 -4.82 7.99
C PRO A 124 9.06 -5.21 6.85
N ASN A 125 8.84 -6.50 6.65
CA ASN A 125 7.97 -7.01 5.59
C ASN A 125 6.57 -7.30 6.12
N ILE A 126 5.58 -7.13 5.23
CA ILE A 126 4.21 -7.58 5.47
C ILE A 126 4.02 -8.84 4.65
N PRO A 127 4.00 -10.03 5.29
CA PRO A 127 3.93 -11.30 4.54
C PRO A 127 2.66 -11.43 3.71
N ASP A 128 2.76 -12.15 2.60
CA ASP A 128 1.63 -12.38 1.69
C ASP A 128 0.64 -13.37 2.32
N PRO A 129 -0.63 -12.97 2.51
CA PRO A 129 -1.64 -13.85 3.10
C PRO A 129 -2.29 -14.80 2.08
N ILE A 130 -1.94 -14.69 0.80
CA ILE A 130 -2.62 -15.46 -0.25
C ILE A 130 -2.57 -16.97 0.03
N GLY A 131 -3.71 -17.66 -0.11
CA GLY A 131 -3.81 -19.07 0.17
C GLY A 131 -3.83 -19.44 1.65
N LYS A 132 -3.79 -18.45 2.54
CA LYS A 132 -3.81 -18.65 3.98
C LYS A 132 -5.24 -18.50 4.55
N PRO A 133 -5.48 -18.99 5.79
CA PRO A 133 -6.77 -18.81 6.44
C PRO A 133 -7.12 -17.35 6.71
N MET A 134 -8.39 -17.09 7.01
CA MET A 134 -8.91 -15.76 7.28
C MET A 134 -8.15 -15.05 8.40
N GLU A 135 -7.71 -15.77 9.44
CA GLU A 135 -6.96 -15.20 10.56
C GLU A 135 -5.66 -14.55 10.11
N VAL A 136 -5.01 -15.10 9.09
CA VAL A 136 -3.78 -14.54 8.53
C VAL A 136 -4.08 -13.24 7.78
N TYR A 137 -5.20 -13.18 7.08
CA TYR A 137 -5.67 -11.95 6.43
C TYR A 137 -5.98 -10.87 7.46
N GLU A 138 -6.59 -11.23 8.58
CA GLU A 138 -6.91 -10.29 9.65
C GLU A 138 -5.63 -9.69 10.26
N VAL A 139 -4.62 -10.51 10.52
CA VAL A 139 -3.33 -10.04 11.03
C VAL A 139 -2.66 -9.12 10.00
N CYS A 140 -2.65 -9.52 8.75
CA CYS A 140 -2.11 -8.71 7.65
C CYS A 140 -2.82 -7.35 7.59
N PHE A 141 -4.14 -7.35 7.68
CA PHE A 141 -4.95 -6.14 7.68
C PHE A 141 -4.58 -5.20 8.85
N MET A 142 -4.39 -5.76 10.04
CA MET A 142 -4.00 -4.97 11.21
C MET A 142 -2.63 -4.31 11.04
N GLU A 143 -1.66 -5.06 10.51
CA GLU A 143 -0.33 -4.51 10.25
C GLU A 143 -0.37 -3.38 9.23
N ILE A 144 -1.12 -3.58 8.14
CA ILE A 144 -1.28 -2.56 7.11
C ILE A 144 -1.99 -1.33 7.67
N ARG A 145 -3.04 -1.54 8.46
CA ARG A 145 -3.81 -0.45 9.05
C ARG A 145 -2.94 0.45 9.93
N GLU A 146 -2.12 -0.13 10.80
CA GLU A 146 -1.19 0.63 11.65
C GLU A 146 -0.23 1.47 10.80
N ALA A 147 0.33 0.86 9.77
CA ALA A 147 1.29 1.55 8.90
C ALA A 147 0.61 2.67 8.11
N VAL A 148 -0.57 2.42 7.56
CA VAL A 148 -1.34 3.42 6.81
C VAL A 148 -1.74 4.58 7.71
N GLU A 149 -2.19 4.30 8.93
CA GLU A 149 -2.51 5.35 9.90
C GLU A 149 -1.32 6.27 10.16
N ARG A 150 -0.14 5.71 10.30
CA ARG A 150 1.09 6.49 10.51
C ARG A 150 1.40 7.38 9.31
N VAL A 151 1.27 6.84 8.09
CA VAL A 151 1.52 7.61 6.88
C VAL A 151 0.54 8.78 6.76
N VAL A 152 -0.75 8.52 6.96
CA VAL A 152 -1.79 9.55 6.86
C VAL A 152 -1.58 10.64 7.92
N ARG A 153 -1.22 10.27 9.14
CA ARG A 153 -0.91 11.25 10.18
C ARG A 153 0.26 12.16 9.79
N SER A 154 1.30 11.59 9.18
CA SER A 154 2.46 12.37 8.74
C SER A 154 2.08 13.40 7.68
N LEU A 155 1.14 13.07 6.80
CA LEU A 155 0.65 13.98 5.78
C LEU A 155 -0.18 15.11 6.39
N GLY A 156 -1.02 14.78 7.38
CA GLY A 156 -1.84 15.77 8.08
C GLY A 156 -1.00 16.78 8.86
N VAL A 157 0.00 16.31 9.57
CA VAL A 157 0.92 17.18 10.34
C VAL A 157 1.70 18.10 9.41
N ALA A 158 2.17 17.57 8.27
CA ALA A 158 2.97 18.35 7.34
C ALA A 158 2.16 19.41 6.58
N SER A 159 0.83 19.32 6.57
CA SER A 159 -0.06 20.31 5.92
C SER A 159 -0.37 21.50 6.81
N GLU A 160 0.00 21.45 8.08
CA GLU A 160 -0.12 22.57 9.02
C GLU A 160 1.11 23.48 8.90
#